data_4123fef03dcf710e0320042ae7083ac2
#
_entry.id   4123fef03dcf710e0320042ae7083ac2
#
_cell.length_a   1.000
_cell.length_b   1.000
_cell.length_c   1.000
_cell.angle_alpha   90.00
_cell.angle_beta   90.00
_cell.angle_gamma   90.00
#
_symmetry.space_group_name_H-M   'P 1'
#
loop_
_entity.id
_entity.type
_entity.pdbx_description
1 polymer ?
#
loop_
_entity_poly.entity_id
_entity_poly.type
_entity_poly.pdbx_seq_one_letter_code
_entity_poly.pdbx_strand_id
1 'polypeptide(L)'
;VVIGIDGCLQRIMEIPGARSVTLVDGASGLAIAAAGRHELVDEHEDAAATTDVIRAVVGCPALSTAREGDDITELIVCGTLGYHLLNPVPGDFDGRLFVHVVFDGDTGNLAIARFRLRGILADFAEVGNGR
;
A
#
# COMPACT_ATOMS: atom_id res chain seq x y z
N VAL A 1 -3.52 -14.36 -13.21
CA VAL A 1 -2.08 -14.56 -13.10
C VAL A 1 -1.70 -14.66 -11.63
N VAL A 2 -0.98 -15.71 -11.29
CA VAL A 2 -0.54 -15.95 -9.92
C VAL A 2 0.78 -15.23 -9.69
N ILE A 3 0.81 -14.32 -8.71
CA ILE A 3 2.04 -13.61 -8.34
C ILE A 3 2.30 -13.77 -6.84
N GLY A 4 3.56 -14.01 -6.48
CA GLY A 4 4.02 -14.02 -5.10
C GLY A 4 4.42 -12.63 -4.64
N ILE A 5 4.99 -12.54 -3.45
CA ILE A 5 5.41 -11.27 -2.85
C ILE A 5 6.43 -10.55 -3.74
N ASP A 6 7.48 -11.25 -4.17
CA ASP A 6 8.53 -10.63 -4.98
C ASP A 6 7.99 -10.13 -6.32
N GLY A 7 7.13 -10.91 -6.97
CA GLY A 7 6.49 -10.51 -8.21
C GLY A 7 5.57 -9.31 -8.02
N CYS A 8 4.85 -9.27 -6.92
CA CYS A 8 3.99 -8.14 -6.58
C CYS A 8 4.82 -6.84 -6.46
N LEU A 9 5.88 -6.87 -5.66
CA LEU A 9 6.72 -5.69 -5.47
C LEU A 9 7.41 -5.27 -6.76
N GLN A 10 7.86 -6.23 -7.56
CA GLN A 10 8.49 -5.94 -8.85
C GLN A 10 7.51 -5.22 -9.79
N ARG A 11 6.29 -5.71 -9.88
CA ARG A 11 5.27 -5.08 -10.73
C ARG A 11 4.92 -3.66 -10.24
N ILE A 12 4.85 -3.47 -8.93
CA ILE A 12 4.60 -2.14 -8.36
C ILE A 12 5.73 -1.18 -8.76
N MET A 13 6.97 -1.62 -8.68
CA MET A 13 8.12 -0.77 -9.04
C MET A 13 8.18 -0.45 -10.54
N GLU A 14 7.45 -1.17 -11.37
CA GLU A 14 7.33 -0.86 -12.79
C GLU A 14 6.30 0.24 -13.09
N ILE A 15 5.50 0.63 -12.10
CA ILE A 15 4.57 1.75 -12.28
C ILE A 15 5.40 3.04 -12.45
N PRO A 16 5.12 3.85 -13.49
CA PRO A 16 5.90 5.07 -13.71
C PRO A 16 5.92 5.99 -12.50
N GLY A 17 7.10 6.41 -12.09
CA GLY A 17 7.29 7.28 -10.95
C GLY A 17 7.45 6.57 -9.61
N ALA A 18 7.28 5.25 -9.54
CA ALA A 18 7.45 4.52 -8.30
C ALA A 18 8.90 4.59 -7.81
N ARG A 19 9.10 5.02 -6.57
CA ARG A 19 10.42 5.12 -5.95
C ARG A 19 10.69 4.02 -4.95
N SER A 20 9.69 3.67 -4.16
CA SER A 20 9.80 2.60 -3.17
C SER A 20 8.45 1.98 -2.88
N VAL A 21 8.49 0.74 -2.42
CA VAL A 21 7.31 0.04 -1.92
C VAL A 21 7.70 -0.76 -0.69
N THR A 22 6.80 -0.76 0.30
CA THR A 22 6.93 -1.56 1.50
C THR A 22 5.64 -2.35 1.67
N LEU A 23 5.76 -3.67 1.81
CA LEU A 23 4.64 -4.53 2.18
C LEU A 23 4.66 -4.71 3.67
N VAL A 24 3.57 -4.38 4.33
CA VAL A 24 3.49 -4.28 5.79
C VAL A 24 2.42 -5.20 6.35
N ASP A 25 2.75 -5.86 7.46
CA ASP A 25 1.76 -6.52 8.30
C ASP A 25 1.21 -5.49 9.28
N GLY A 26 0.00 -5.02 9.05
CA GLY A 26 -0.63 -4.00 9.89
C GLY A 26 -0.99 -4.46 11.29
N ALA A 27 -0.97 -5.77 11.55
CA ALA A 27 -1.19 -6.29 12.90
C ALA A 27 0.03 -6.06 13.80
N SER A 28 1.22 -6.32 13.27
CA SER A 28 2.47 -6.21 14.02
C SER A 28 3.20 -4.89 13.77
N GLY A 29 2.95 -4.23 12.64
CA GLY A 29 3.70 -3.06 12.23
C GLY A 29 5.06 -3.41 11.64
N LEU A 30 5.26 -4.66 11.23
CA LEU A 30 6.53 -5.13 10.69
C LEU A 30 6.52 -5.11 9.16
N ALA A 31 7.65 -4.75 8.58
CA ALA A 31 7.85 -4.86 7.14
C ALA A 31 8.03 -6.33 6.77
N ILE A 32 7.23 -6.80 5.82
CA ILE A 32 7.34 -8.16 5.30
C ILE A 32 8.36 -8.20 4.18
N ALA A 33 8.32 -7.19 3.30
CA ALA A 33 9.22 -7.08 2.16
C ALA A 33 9.24 -5.64 1.67
N ALA A 34 10.27 -5.28 0.95
CA ALA A 34 10.42 -3.93 0.42
C ALA A 34 11.24 -3.94 -0.86
N ALA A 35 11.05 -2.91 -1.68
CA ALA A 35 11.83 -2.71 -2.90
C ALA A 35 12.00 -1.22 -3.16
N GLY A 36 12.98 -0.86 -3.97
CA GLY A 36 13.23 0.53 -4.33
C GLY A 36 14.10 1.26 -3.31
N ARG A 37 14.02 2.59 -3.35
CA ARG A 37 14.86 3.45 -2.54
C ARG A 37 14.10 4.04 -1.36
N HIS A 38 14.51 3.66 -0.17
CA HIS A 38 13.98 4.21 1.08
C HIS A 38 14.96 5.30 1.56
N GLU A 39 14.79 6.51 1.04
CA GLU A 39 15.77 7.59 1.24
C GLU A 39 15.62 8.32 2.57
N LEU A 40 14.39 8.53 3.04
CA LEU A 40 14.13 9.30 4.25
C LEU A 40 14.08 8.45 5.50
N VAL A 41 13.46 7.29 5.40
CA VAL A 41 13.36 6.32 6.49
C VAL A 41 13.61 4.93 5.92
N ASP A 42 14.13 4.02 6.74
CA ASP A 42 14.27 2.64 6.28
C ASP A 42 12.92 1.92 6.26
N GLU A 43 12.90 0.72 5.69
CA GLU A 43 11.67 -0.05 5.51
C GLU A 43 10.99 -0.41 6.83
N HIS A 44 11.76 -0.61 7.90
CA HIS A 44 11.20 -0.99 9.21
C HIS A 44 10.55 0.20 9.89
N GLU A 45 11.19 1.35 9.81
CA GLU A 45 10.65 2.60 10.34
C GLU A 45 9.42 3.02 9.56
N ASP A 46 9.47 2.89 8.23
CA ASP A 46 8.34 3.15 7.35
C ASP A 46 7.14 2.28 7.73
N ALA A 47 7.35 0.98 7.90
CA ALA A 47 6.28 0.05 8.25
C ALA A 47 5.63 0.41 9.60
N ALA A 48 6.42 0.71 10.60
CA ALA A 48 5.91 1.06 11.91
C ALA A 48 5.09 2.36 11.87
N ALA A 49 5.62 3.38 11.21
CA ALA A 49 4.98 4.69 11.14
C ALA A 49 3.68 4.64 10.31
N THR A 50 3.70 3.99 9.16
CA THR A 50 2.52 3.90 8.31
C THR A 50 1.43 3.03 8.91
N THR A 51 1.79 2.04 9.72
CA THR A 51 0.81 1.27 10.49
C THR A 51 0.05 2.17 11.46
N ASP A 52 0.74 3.08 12.13
CA ASP A 52 0.08 4.04 13.03
C ASP A 52 -0.89 4.95 12.27
N VAL A 53 -0.51 5.38 11.08
CA VAL A 53 -1.38 6.20 10.22
C VAL A 53 -2.63 5.43 9.82
N ILE A 54 -2.48 4.20 9.36
CA ILE A 54 -3.61 3.35 8.95
C ILE A 54 -4.55 3.13 10.14
N ARG A 55 -4.01 2.82 11.31
CA ARG A 55 -4.82 2.61 12.51
C ARG A 55 -5.59 3.85 12.91
N ALA A 56 -4.97 5.01 12.79
CA ALA A 56 -5.64 6.27 13.11
C ALA A 56 -6.80 6.55 12.14
N VAL A 57 -6.62 6.27 10.86
CA VAL A 57 -7.66 6.45 9.85
C VAL A 57 -8.81 5.47 10.07
N VAL A 58 -8.50 4.20 10.25
CA VAL A 58 -9.52 3.15 10.47
C VAL A 58 -10.31 3.42 11.75
N GLY A 59 -9.63 3.91 12.79
CA GLY A 59 -10.27 4.22 14.06
C GLY A 59 -10.95 5.58 14.14
N CYS A 60 -11.07 6.31 13.02
CA CYS A 60 -11.65 7.65 13.00
C CYS A 60 -13.06 7.62 12.40
N PRO A 61 -14.11 7.74 13.21
CA PRO A 61 -15.49 7.68 12.69
C PRO A 61 -15.80 8.77 11.64
N ALA A 62 -15.13 9.90 11.73
CA ALA A 62 -15.33 11.00 10.78
C ALA A 62 -14.90 10.64 9.37
N LEU A 63 -14.07 9.61 9.20
CA LEU A 63 -13.60 9.14 7.90
C LEU A 63 -14.36 7.93 7.39
N SER A 64 -15.39 7.49 8.12
CA SER A 64 -16.23 6.37 7.69
C SER A 64 -17.33 6.86 6.75
N THR A 65 -17.62 6.08 5.71
CA THR A 65 -18.69 6.37 4.76
C THR A 65 -19.92 5.51 5.00
N ALA A 66 -19.87 4.61 5.97
CA ALA A 66 -20.99 3.74 6.32
C ALA A 66 -21.31 3.89 7.83
N ARG A 67 -22.59 3.66 8.18
CA ARG A 67 -23.05 3.82 9.56
C ARG A 67 -22.35 2.89 10.54
N GLU A 68 -22.04 1.69 10.12
CA GLU A 68 -21.38 0.68 10.96
C GLU A 68 -19.87 0.62 10.72
N GLY A 69 -19.32 1.66 10.05
CA GLY A 69 -17.95 1.64 9.59
C GLY A 69 -17.83 0.99 8.21
N ASP A 70 -16.73 1.20 7.58
CA ASP A 70 -16.43 0.61 6.27
C ASP A 70 -14.95 0.29 6.18
N ASP A 71 -14.61 -0.56 5.24
CA ASP A 71 -13.21 -0.86 4.97
C ASP A 71 -12.57 0.30 4.21
N ILE A 72 -11.40 0.69 4.64
CA ILE A 72 -10.59 1.67 3.91
C ILE A 72 -9.98 0.95 2.71
N THR A 73 -10.25 1.46 1.52
CA THR A 73 -9.74 0.85 0.29
C THR A 73 -8.47 1.52 -0.21
N GLU A 74 -8.26 2.77 0.18
CA GLU A 74 -7.13 3.55 -0.33
C GLU A 74 -6.90 4.77 0.52
N LEU A 75 -5.63 5.09 0.76
CA LEU A 75 -5.22 6.33 1.40
C LEU A 75 -4.22 7.02 0.49
N ILE A 76 -4.47 8.29 0.19
CA ILE A 76 -3.61 9.08 -0.70
C ILE A 76 -3.08 10.27 0.08
N VAL A 77 -1.75 10.43 0.08
CA VAL A 77 -1.11 11.59 0.70
C VAL A 77 -0.30 12.30 -0.37
N CYS A 78 -0.61 13.56 -0.64
CA CYS A 78 0.09 14.36 -1.64
C CYS A 78 1.00 15.36 -0.94
N GLY A 79 2.29 15.29 -1.27
CA GLY A 79 3.28 16.29 -0.87
C GLY A 79 3.61 17.20 -2.03
N THR A 80 4.50 18.14 -1.82
CA THR A 80 4.90 19.10 -2.86
C THR A 80 5.79 18.47 -3.94
N LEU A 81 6.50 17.38 -3.60
CA LEU A 81 7.45 16.74 -4.51
C LEU A 81 7.02 15.36 -4.98
N GLY A 82 5.94 14.82 -4.44
CA GLY A 82 5.48 13.51 -4.80
C GLY A 82 4.23 13.13 -4.04
N TYR A 83 3.84 11.87 -4.17
CA TYR A 83 2.64 11.39 -3.49
C TYR A 83 2.84 9.96 -2.99
N HIS A 84 1.99 9.57 -2.06
CA HIS A 84 2.03 8.27 -1.42
C HIS A 84 0.68 7.58 -1.60
N LEU A 85 0.73 6.30 -1.89
CA LEU A 85 -0.46 5.44 -1.84
C LEU A 85 -0.27 4.43 -0.72
N LEU A 86 -1.27 4.33 0.16
CA LEU A 86 -1.32 3.30 1.19
C LEU A 86 -2.59 2.51 0.94
N ASN A 87 -2.42 1.31 0.41
CA ASN A 87 -3.54 0.48 -0.02
C ASN A 87 -3.55 -0.83 0.74
N PRO A 88 -4.64 -1.14 1.44
CA PRO A 88 -4.82 -2.48 1.97
C PRO A 88 -4.85 -3.51 0.85
N VAL A 89 -4.28 -4.68 1.10
CA VAL A 89 -4.34 -5.78 0.17
C VAL A 89 -5.72 -6.44 0.33
N PRO A 90 -6.52 -6.51 -0.73
CA PRO A 90 -7.83 -7.15 -0.63
C PRO A 90 -7.69 -8.64 -0.41
N GLY A 91 -8.67 -9.26 0.27
CA GLY A 91 -8.72 -10.70 0.46
C GLY A 91 -8.57 -11.13 1.91
N ASP A 92 -8.25 -12.40 2.09
CA ASP A 92 -8.30 -13.10 3.37
C ASP A 92 -6.99 -13.07 4.15
N PHE A 93 -6.39 -11.91 4.29
CA PHE A 93 -5.22 -11.74 5.13
C PHE A 93 -5.61 -11.11 6.47
N ASP A 94 -6.81 -11.42 6.95
CA ASP A 94 -7.38 -10.78 8.13
C ASP A 94 -7.44 -9.25 8.01
N GLY A 95 -7.45 -8.75 6.77
CA GLY A 95 -7.50 -7.34 6.49
C GLY A 95 -6.29 -6.55 6.97
N ARG A 96 -5.15 -7.21 7.16
CA ARG A 96 -4.01 -6.60 7.86
C ARG A 96 -2.82 -6.26 6.99
N LEU A 97 -2.74 -6.82 5.78
CA LEU A 97 -1.65 -6.48 4.87
C LEU A 97 -1.98 -5.19 4.14
N PHE A 98 -0.99 -4.33 4.04
CA PHE A 98 -1.10 -3.16 3.17
C PHE A 98 0.24 -2.87 2.50
N VAL A 99 0.21 -2.08 1.44
CA VAL A 99 1.43 -1.59 0.80
C VAL A 99 1.49 -0.08 0.94
N HIS A 100 2.70 0.42 1.14
CA HIS A 100 3.01 1.84 1.06
C HIS A 100 3.91 2.06 -0.14
N VAL A 101 3.44 2.83 -1.12
CA VAL A 101 4.19 3.12 -2.34
C VAL A 101 4.43 4.61 -2.42
N VAL A 102 5.68 4.98 -2.67
CA VAL A 102 6.09 6.38 -2.82
C VAL A 102 6.33 6.66 -4.29
N PHE A 103 5.74 7.74 -4.78
CA PHE A 103 5.84 8.15 -6.17
C PHE A 103 6.46 9.53 -6.31
N ASP A 104 7.29 9.68 -7.33
CA ASP A 104 7.83 10.97 -7.73
C ASP A 104 6.74 11.78 -8.44
N GLY A 105 6.56 13.02 -8.04
CA GLY A 105 5.55 13.90 -8.63
C GLY A 105 5.84 14.33 -10.05
N ASP A 106 7.13 14.34 -10.45
CA ASP A 106 7.53 14.79 -11.79
C ASP A 106 7.24 13.75 -12.87
N THR A 107 7.44 12.48 -12.56
CA THR A 107 7.33 11.39 -13.52
C THR A 107 6.10 10.51 -13.29
N GLY A 108 5.44 10.65 -12.15
CA GLY A 108 4.28 9.87 -11.81
C GLY A 108 2.99 10.46 -12.33
N ASN A 109 2.00 9.60 -12.50
CA ASN A 109 0.62 9.99 -12.81
C ASN A 109 -0.27 9.28 -11.80
N LEU A 110 -0.90 10.06 -10.93
CA LEU A 110 -1.68 9.51 -9.83
C LEU A 110 -2.81 8.59 -10.30
N ALA A 111 -3.53 8.97 -11.34
CA ALA A 111 -4.64 8.18 -11.86
C ALA A 111 -4.16 6.82 -12.39
N ILE A 112 -3.07 6.81 -13.15
CA ILE A 112 -2.48 5.58 -13.68
C ILE A 112 -1.94 4.72 -12.53
N ALA A 113 -1.24 5.35 -11.59
CA ALA A 113 -0.68 4.64 -10.43
C ALA A 113 -1.78 3.94 -9.64
N ARG A 114 -2.87 4.62 -9.35
CA ARG A 114 -4.00 4.05 -8.62
C ARG A 114 -4.61 2.87 -9.36
N PHE A 115 -4.82 3.03 -10.66
CA PHE A 115 -5.40 1.96 -11.49
C PHE A 115 -4.50 0.72 -11.51
N ARG A 116 -3.22 0.92 -11.78
CA ARG A 116 -2.27 -0.19 -11.88
C ARG A 116 -2.04 -0.87 -10.55
N LEU A 117 -1.89 -0.10 -9.46
CA LEU A 117 -1.70 -0.67 -8.14
C LEU A 117 -2.88 -1.53 -7.73
N ARG A 118 -4.09 -1.05 -7.99
CA ARG A 118 -5.30 -1.82 -7.67
C ARG A 118 -5.32 -3.16 -8.39
N GLY A 119 -4.95 -3.19 -9.66
CA GLY A 119 -4.88 -4.42 -10.44
C GLY A 119 -3.82 -5.38 -9.93
N ILE A 120 -2.65 -4.87 -9.58
CA ILE A 120 -1.54 -5.68 -9.05
C ILE A 120 -1.95 -6.31 -7.71
N LEU A 121 -2.55 -5.53 -6.83
CA LEU A 121 -2.96 -6.03 -5.51
C LEU A 121 -4.10 -7.05 -5.63
N ALA A 122 -4.99 -6.89 -6.59
CA ALA A 122 -6.04 -7.87 -6.86
C ALA A 122 -5.44 -9.22 -7.27
N ASP A 123 -4.44 -9.22 -8.15
CA ASP A 123 -3.75 -10.43 -8.58
C ASP A 123 -3.04 -11.10 -7.40
N PHE A 124 -2.39 -10.30 -6.55
CA PHE A 124 -1.72 -10.82 -5.37
C PHE A 124 -2.71 -11.39 -4.36
N ALA A 125 -3.82 -10.71 -4.12
CA ALA A 125 -4.88 -11.19 -3.22
C ALA A 125 -5.51 -12.48 -3.73
N GLU A 126 -5.67 -12.63 -5.05
CA GLU A 126 -6.20 -13.85 -5.65
C GLU A 126 -5.31 -15.06 -5.34
N VAL A 127 -3.99 -14.88 -5.34
CA VAL A 127 -3.05 -15.92 -4.93
C VAL A 127 -3.31 -16.33 -3.47
N GLY A 128 -3.47 -15.35 -2.58
CA GLY A 128 -3.76 -15.60 -1.17
C GLY A 128 -5.09 -16.30 -0.97
N ASN A 129 -6.11 -15.97 -1.75
CA ASN A 129 -7.46 -16.54 -1.64
C ASN A 129 -7.59 -17.90 -2.32
N GLY A 130 -6.71 -18.25 -3.22
CA GLY A 130 -6.75 -19.50 -3.95
C GLY A 130 -6.27 -20.71 -3.15
N ARG A 131 -6.08 -20.56 -1.88
CA ARG A 131 -5.55 -21.63 -1.01
C ARG A 131 -6.60 -22.23 -0.10
#